data_8bd5ee1ebe678cd1264feef767b05480
#
_entry.id   8bd5ee1ebe678cd1264feef767b05480
#
_cell.length_a   1.000
_cell.length_b   1.000
_cell.length_c   1.000
_cell.angle_alpha   90.00
_cell.angle_beta   90.00
_cell.angle_gamma   90.00
#
_symmetry.space_group_name_H-M   'P 1'
#
loop_
_entity.id
_entity.type
_entity.pdbx_description
1 polymer ?
#
loop_
_entity_poly.entity_id
_entity_poly.type
_entity_poly.pdbx_seq_one_letter_code
_entity_poly.pdbx_strand_id
1 'polypeptide(L)' 'MLLAKNEPRYNSALIECYSYLGYYYLLKSDYPVSKEYWNKILAIDPTNATAKKALDGIK' A
#
# COMPACT_ATOMS: atom_id res chain seq x y z
N MET A 1 15.08 21.83 0.82
CA MET A 1 14.84 21.39 0.72
C MET A 1 14.62 20.48 0.68
N LEU A 2 14.43 19.84 0.58
CA LEU A 2 14.21 19.16 0.58
C LEU A 2 13.99 18.25 0.43
N LEU A 3 14.21 17.73 0.14
CA LEU A 3 13.92 17.01 0.02
C LEU A 3 13.31 16.00 0.50
N ALA A 4 12.61 15.83 0.48
CA ALA A 4 11.57 15.10 1.21
C ALA A 4 11.35 13.70 0.72
N LYS A 5 11.96 13.30 -0.28
CA LYS A 5 11.74 11.99 -0.88
C LYS A 5 12.07 10.84 0.06
N ASN A 6 12.86 11.09 1.07
CA ASN A 6 13.18 10.06 2.05
C ASN A 6 12.60 10.36 3.42
N GLU A 7 11.62 11.23 3.45
CA GLU A 7 10.94 11.55 4.69
C GLU A 7 10.10 10.39 5.16
N PRO A 8 10.32 9.86 6.36
CA PRO A 8 9.48 8.79 6.86
C PRO A 8 8.02 9.20 6.99
N ARG A 9 7.76 10.46 7.36
CA ARG A 9 6.38 10.93 7.47
C ARG A 9 5.67 10.90 6.14
N TYR A 10 6.37 11.33 5.10
CA TYR A 10 5.78 11.35 3.78
C TYR A 10 5.45 9.93 3.31
N ASN A 11 6.38 9.01 3.54
CA ASN A 11 6.14 7.62 3.15
C ASN A 11 4.98 7.02 3.94
N SER A 12 4.87 7.35 5.23
CA SER A 12 3.77 6.86 6.05
C SER A 12 2.44 7.35 5.51
N ALA A 13 2.37 8.61 5.09
CA ALA A 13 1.14 9.16 4.55
C ALA A 13 0.75 8.44 3.26
N LEU A 14 1.72 8.19 2.39
CA LEU A 14 1.47 7.48 1.16
C LEU A 14 0.98 6.06 1.44
N ILE A 15 1.61 5.38 2.38
CA ILE A 15 1.23 4.03 2.73
C ILE A 15 -0.20 4.01 3.24
N GLU A 16 -0.58 4.98 4.06
CA GLU A 16 -1.96 5.05 4.55
C GLU A 16 -2.94 5.24 3.41
N CYS A 17 -2.64 6.15 2.49
CA CYS A 17 -3.53 6.39 1.36
C CYS A 17 -3.68 5.14 0.51
N TYR A 18 -2.58 4.49 0.21
CA TYR A 18 -2.63 3.27 -0.60
C TYR A 18 -3.36 2.15 0.14
N SER A 19 -3.21 2.09 1.47
CA SER A 19 -3.94 1.10 2.25
C SER A 19 -5.44 1.30 2.15
N TYR A 20 -5.90 2.54 2.25
CA TYR A 20 -7.31 2.85 2.07
C TYR A 20 -7.82 2.37 0.72
N LEU A 21 -7.07 2.71 -0.32
CA LEU A 21 -7.49 2.32 -1.67
C LEU A 21 -7.42 0.81 -1.85
N GLY A 22 -6.40 0.17 -1.30
CA GLY A 22 -6.31 -1.28 -1.36
C GLY A 22 -7.51 -1.95 -0.71
N TYR A 23 -7.88 -1.49 0.48
CA TYR A 23 -9.05 -2.03 1.17
C TYR A 23 -10.33 -1.71 0.44
N TYR A 24 -10.45 -0.50 -0.09
CA TYR A 24 -11.64 -0.09 -0.81
C TYR A 24 -11.92 -1.05 -1.97
N TYR A 25 -10.91 -1.30 -2.77
CA TYR A 25 -11.09 -2.18 -3.91
C TYR A 25 -11.22 -3.64 -3.50
N LEU A 26 -10.60 -4.01 -2.39
CA LEU A 26 -10.77 -5.35 -1.85
C LEU A 26 -12.23 -5.58 -1.47
N LEU A 27 -12.86 -4.61 -0.85
CA LEU A 27 -14.27 -4.71 -0.47
C LEU A 27 -15.17 -4.77 -1.69
N LYS A 28 -14.74 -4.17 -2.79
CA LYS A 28 -15.51 -4.23 -4.03
C LYS A 28 -15.20 -5.48 -4.83
N SER A 29 -14.35 -6.33 -4.32
CA SER A 29 -13.90 -7.55 -5.02
C SER A 29 -13.12 -7.24 -6.29
N ASP A 30 -12.55 -6.05 -6.36
CA ASP A 30 -11.71 -5.68 -7.49
C ASP A 30 -10.26 -6.03 -7.14
N TYR A 31 -9.98 -7.33 -7.14
CA TYR A 31 -8.71 -7.83 -6.66
C TYR A 31 -7.51 -7.35 -7.45
N PRO A 32 -7.55 -7.29 -8.78
CA PRO A 32 -6.37 -6.82 -9.50
C PRO A 32 -5.96 -5.41 -9.11
N VAL A 33 -6.92 -4.51 -8.95
CA VAL A 33 -6.63 -3.13 -8.57
C VAL A 33 -6.15 -3.07 -7.13
N SER A 34 -6.81 -3.84 -6.25
CA SER A 34 -6.40 -3.88 -4.86
C SER A 34 -4.95 -4.33 -4.74
N LYS A 35 -4.56 -5.35 -5.48
CA LYS A 35 -3.19 -5.85 -5.45
C LYS A 35 -2.20 -4.79 -5.91
N GLU A 36 -2.58 -3.98 -6.89
CA GLU A 36 -1.70 -2.92 -7.36
C GLU A 36 -1.35 -1.96 -6.23
N TYR A 37 -2.34 -1.59 -5.42
CA TYR A 37 -2.08 -0.67 -4.32
C TYR A 37 -1.22 -1.30 -3.25
N TRP A 38 -1.45 -2.57 -2.93
CA TRP A 38 -0.60 -3.26 -1.96
C TRP A 38 0.84 -3.37 -2.48
N ASN A 39 1.00 -3.62 -3.77
CA ASN A 39 2.33 -3.67 -4.35
C ASN A 39 3.02 -2.31 -4.32
N LYS A 40 2.26 -1.23 -4.50
CA LYS A 40 2.82 0.11 -4.37
C LYS A 40 3.36 0.35 -2.97
N ILE A 41 2.64 -0.14 -1.97
CA ILE A 41 3.10 -0.03 -0.59
C ILE A 41 4.41 -0.78 -0.40
N LEU A 42 4.49 -1.98 -0.93
CA LEU A 42 5.70 -2.78 -0.80
C LEU A 42 6.88 -2.17 -1.56
N ALA A 43 6.62 -1.40 -2.59
CA ALA A 43 7.69 -0.68 -3.28
C ALA A 43 8.28 0.41 -2.39
N ILE A 44 7.46 0.99 -1.52
CA ILE A 44 7.91 2.00 -0.58
C ILE A 44 8.52 1.35 0.66
N ASP A 45 7.83 0.32 1.16
CA ASP A 45 8.23 -0.35 2.40
C ASP A 45 8.12 -1.85 2.20
N PRO A 46 9.18 -2.51 1.76
CA PRO A 46 9.13 -3.95 1.48
C PRO A 46 8.80 -4.82 2.70
N THR A 47 8.92 -4.26 3.89
CA THR A 47 8.65 -5.01 5.12
C THR A 47 7.26 -4.76 5.67
N ASN A 48 6.39 -4.06 4.92
CA ASN A 48 5.07 -3.72 5.41
C ASN A 48 4.23 -4.99 5.58
N ALA A 49 3.92 -5.33 6.83
CA ALA A 49 3.21 -6.56 7.14
C ALA A 49 1.77 -6.51 6.64
N THR A 50 1.14 -5.35 6.71
CA THR A 50 -0.25 -5.21 6.27
C THR A 50 -0.38 -5.52 4.79
N ALA A 51 0.51 -4.96 3.96
CA ALA A 51 0.47 -5.20 2.54
C ALA A 51 0.73 -6.67 2.22
N LYS A 52 1.70 -7.27 2.92
CA LYS A 52 2.00 -8.68 2.70
C LYS A 52 0.81 -9.56 3.05
N LYS A 53 0.15 -9.27 4.17
CA LYS A 53 -1.02 -10.04 4.58
C LYS A 53 -2.16 -9.87 3.60
N ALA A 54 -2.37 -8.66 3.12
CA ALA A 54 -3.43 -8.41 2.17
C ALA A 54 -3.21 -9.18 0.87
N LEU A 55 -1.98 -9.14 0.37
CA LEU A 55 -1.66 -9.87 -0.85
C LEU A 55 -1.78 -11.37 -0.65
N ASP A 56 -1.38 -11.85 0.51
CA ASP A 56 -1.48 -13.27 0.80
C ASP A 56 -2.93 -13.74 0.86
N GLY A 57 -3.83 -12.87 1.29
CA GLY A 57 -5.25 -13.19 1.37
C GLY A 57 -5.99 -13.06 0.05
N ILE A 58 -5.42 -12.40 -0.94
CA ILE A 58 -6.05 -12.24 -2.25
C ILE A 58 -5.58 -13.40 -3.13
N LYS A 59 -6.54 -14.11 -3.69
CA LYS A 59 -6.18 -15.25 -4.55
C LYS A 59 -6.15 -14.91 -6.04
#